data_073f7fd1415bd7d3aaa7bdeaabee1140
#
_entry.id   073f7fd1415bd7d3aaa7bdeaabee1140
#
_cell.length_a   1.000
_cell.length_b   1.000
_cell.length_c   1.000
_cell.angle_alpha   90.00
_cell.angle_beta   90.00
_cell.angle_gamma   90.00
#
_symmetry.space_group_name_H-M   'P 1'
#
loop_
_entity.id
_entity.type
_entity.pdbx_description
1 polymer ?
#
loop_
_entity_poly.entity_id
_entity_poly.type
_entity_poly.pdbx_seq_one_letter_code
_entity_poly.pdbx_strand_id
1 'polypeptide(L)'
;MNKVILIGNVGQAPELKRVNETPYCILSVATNESYKDKDGNWQNKTEWHNVVLWRGQAEYAVKHIKKGSKVGVEGKLRTRSWQDKETNKTMYATEIIASEFELLDKRDKNDTPPMGADDLPE
;
A
#
# COMPACT_ATOMS: atom_id res chain seq x y z
N MET A 1 12.67 7.52 16.04
CA MET A 1 12.57 6.98 14.68
C MET A 1 11.15 6.45 14.45
N ASN A 2 10.59 6.75 13.30
CA ASN A 2 9.25 6.29 12.94
C ASN A 2 9.32 5.81 11.49
N LYS A 3 9.38 4.50 11.31
CA LYS A 3 9.59 3.94 9.98
C LYS A 3 8.85 2.63 9.84
N VAL A 4 8.18 2.46 8.70
CA VAL A 4 7.46 1.25 8.34
C VAL A 4 7.93 0.81 6.97
N ILE A 5 8.17 -0.48 6.83
CA ILE A 5 8.52 -1.08 5.55
C ILE A 5 7.60 -2.27 5.35
N LEU A 6 6.87 -2.27 4.23
CA LEU A 6 5.93 -3.34 3.92
C LEU A 6 6.14 -3.83 2.50
N ILE A 7 5.94 -5.12 2.30
CA ILE A 7 5.77 -5.71 0.98
C ILE A 7 4.49 -6.53 1.04
N GLY A 8 3.54 -6.21 0.19
CA GLY A 8 2.25 -6.89 0.21
C GLY A 8 1.46 -6.68 -1.06
N ASN A 9 0.23 -7.13 -1.04
CA ASN A 9 -0.65 -7.07 -2.21
C ASN A 9 -1.79 -6.10 -1.97
N VAL A 10 -2.12 -5.35 -3.02
CA VAL A 10 -3.17 -4.35 -2.96
C VAL A 10 -4.53 -5.02 -3.08
N GLY A 11 -5.46 -4.65 -2.18
CA GLY A 11 -6.77 -5.28 -2.14
C GLY A 11 -7.75 -4.79 -3.18
N GLN A 12 -7.57 -3.57 -3.66
CA GLN A 12 -8.43 -3.02 -4.70
C GLN A 12 -7.72 -1.86 -5.39
N ALA A 13 -8.12 -1.59 -6.62
CA ALA A 13 -7.52 -0.50 -7.39
C ALA A 13 -7.71 0.83 -6.66
N PRO A 14 -6.67 1.65 -6.56
CA PRO A 14 -6.78 2.93 -5.88
C PRO A 14 -7.55 3.95 -6.70
N GLU A 15 -8.20 4.87 -6.00
CA GLU A 15 -8.90 5.97 -6.63
C GLU A 15 -8.20 7.29 -6.28
N LEU A 16 -8.06 8.15 -7.26
CA LEU A 16 -7.47 9.46 -7.02
C LEU A 16 -8.50 10.36 -6.35
N LYS A 17 -8.09 10.94 -5.24
CA LYS A 17 -8.91 11.88 -4.50
C LYS A 17 -8.14 13.19 -4.35
N ARG A 18 -8.83 14.23 -3.94
CA ARG A 18 -8.18 15.53 -3.75
C ARG A 18 -8.63 16.17 -2.45
N VAL A 19 -7.68 16.80 -1.79
CA VAL A 19 -7.98 17.66 -0.65
C VAL A 19 -7.26 18.99 -0.91
N ASN A 20 -8.02 20.08 -0.93
CA ASN A 20 -7.48 21.40 -1.27
C ASN A 20 -6.62 21.36 -2.56
N GLU A 21 -7.17 20.69 -3.58
CA GLU A 21 -6.53 20.52 -4.89
C GLU A 21 -5.28 19.63 -4.89
N THR A 22 -4.88 19.09 -3.77
CA THR A 22 -3.74 18.18 -3.70
C THR A 22 -4.21 16.74 -3.91
N PRO A 23 -3.68 16.04 -4.90
CA PRO A 23 -4.10 14.66 -5.14
C PRO A 23 -3.50 13.70 -4.13
N TYR A 24 -4.30 12.71 -3.75
CA TYR A 24 -3.85 11.62 -2.90
C TYR A 24 -4.65 10.38 -3.20
N CYS A 25 -4.17 9.24 -2.74
CA CYS A 25 -4.95 8.01 -2.76
C CYS A 25 -4.58 7.16 -1.57
N ILE A 26 -5.42 6.20 -1.26
CA ILE A 26 -5.18 5.27 -0.16
C ILE A 26 -5.12 3.87 -0.74
N LEU A 27 -4.02 3.18 -0.46
CA LEU A 27 -3.88 1.78 -0.84
C LEU A 27 -4.21 0.90 0.35
N SER A 28 -5.00 -0.13 0.14
CA SER A 28 -5.16 -1.19 1.12
C SER A 28 -4.16 -2.28 0.78
N VAL A 29 -3.16 -2.45 1.61
CA VAL A 29 -2.08 -3.41 1.37
C VAL A 29 -2.16 -4.53 2.38
N ALA A 30 -2.22 -5.75 1.88
CA ALA A 30 -2.30 -6.94 2.72
C ALA A 30 -0.93 -7.57 2.87
N THR A 31 -0.52 -7.80 4.11
CA THR A 31 0.66 -8.60 4.41
C THR A 31 0.21 -9.90 5.03
N ASN A 32 0.88 -10.98 4.66
CA ASN A 32 0.51 -12.31 5.13
C ASN A 32 1.64 -12.93 5.93
N GLU A 33 1.27 -13.54 7.02
CA GLU A 33 2.22 -14.29 7.85
C GLU A 33 1.72 -15.71 8.01
N SER A 34 2.65 -16.66 8.00
CA SER A 34 2.35 -18.05 8.27
C SER A 34 2.94 -18.39 9.63
N TYR A 35 2.16 -19.09 10.44
CA TYR A 35 2.65 -19.54 11.74
C TYR A 35 2.06 -20.91 12.06
N LYS A 36 2.73 -21.64 12.95
CA LYS A 36 2.25 -22.91 13.45
C LYS A 36 1.43 -22.69 14.71
N ASP A 37 0.24 -23.28 14.75
CA ASP A 37 -0.58 -23.22 15.95
C ASP A 37 -0.13 -24.27 16.97
N LYS A 38 -0.87 -24.37 18.07
CA LYS A 38 -0.54 -25.29 19.15
C LYS A 38 -0.59 -26.76 18.73
N ASP A 39 -1.40 -27.06 17.72
CA ASP A 39 -1.57 -28.42 17.23
C ASP A 39 -0.60 -28.78 16.12
N GLY A 40 0.31 -27.88 15.80
CA GLY A 40 1.30 -28.10 14.76
C GLY A 40 0.81 -27.84 13.36
N ASN A 41 -0.37 -27.25 13.21
CA ASN A 41 -0.95 -26.92 11.91
C ASN A 41 -0.51 -25.53 11.47
N TRP A 42 -0.25 -25.39 10.18
CA TRP A 42 0.10 -24.09 9.61
C TRP A 42 -1.15 -23.23 9.45
N GLN A 43 -1.06 -21.99 9.91
CA GLN A 43 -2.12 -21.01 9.79
C GLN A 43 -1.59 -19.78 9.08
N ASN A 44 -2.48 -19.08 8.38
CA ASN A 44 -2.16 -17.82 7.72
C ASN A 44 -2.89 -16.69 8.42
N LYS A 45 -2.18 -15.59 8.61
CA LYS A 45 -2.77 -14.38 9.17
C LYS A 45 -2.53 -13.23 8.20
N THR A 46 -3.59 -12.52 7.86
CA THR A 46 -3.51 -11.37 6.97
C THR A 46 -3.75 -10.09 7.74
N GLU A 47 -2.85 -9.14 7.59
CA GLU A 47 -3.02 -7.80 8.14
C GLU A 47 -3.24 -6.83 7.00
N TRP A 48 -4.21 -5.96 7.16
CA TRP A 48 -4.52 -4.92 6.18
C TRP A 48 -3.98 -3.58 6.66
N HIS A 49 -3.26 -2.91 5.79
CA HIS A 49 -2.64 -1.62 6.10
C HIS A 49 -3.17 -0.56 5.15
N ASN A 50 -3.51 0.60 5.69
CA ASN A 50 -3.89 1.73 4.87
C ASN A 50 -2.65 2.58 4.63
N VAL A 51 -2.28 2.72 3.37
CA VAL A 51 -1.11 3.46 2.94
C VAL A 51 -1.55 4.67 2.14
N VAL A 52 -1.16 5.84 2.59
CA VAL A 52 -1.54 7.09 1.94
C VAL A 52 -0.41 7.54 1.03
N LEU A 53 -0.75 7.79 -0.22
CA LEU A 53 0.17 8.32 -1.22
C LEU A 53 -0.29 9.72 -1.59
N TRP A 54 0.66 10.64 -1.74
CA TRP A 54 0.38 12.03 -2.06
C TRP A 54 0.99 12.44 -3.39
N ARG A 55 0.32 13.35 -4.09
CA ARG A 55 0.84 14.04 -5.27
C ARG A 55 1.26 13.06 -6.37
N GLY A 56 2.48 13.18 -6.83
CA GLY A 56 2.97 12.33 -7.91
C GLY A 56 2.90 10.85 -7.64
N GLN A 57 3.10 10.44 -6.40
CA GLN A 57 2.97 9.03 -6.02
C GLN A 57 1.53 8.55 -6.23
N ALA A 58 0.56 9.39 -5.83
CA ALA A 58 -0.84 9.03 -5.99
C ALA A 58 -1.21 8.94 -7.46
N GLU A 59 -0.76 9.89 -8.25
CA GLU A 59 -1.04 9.89 -9.69
C GLU A 59 -0.44 8.68 -10.39
N TYR A 60 0.79 8.33 -10.02
CA TYR A 60 1.41 7.12 -10.55
C TYR A 60 0.63 5.87 -10.14
N ALA A 61 0.24 5.80 -8.89
CA ALA A 61 -0.44 4.63 -8.35
C ALA A 61 -1.77 4.36 -9.07
N VAL A 62 -2.58 5.38 -9.29
CA VAL A 62 -3.88 5.16 -9.92
C VAL A 62 -3.75 4.75 -11.38
N LYS A 63 -2.62 5.05 -12.00
CA LYS A 63 -2.37 4.63 -13.38
C LYS A 63 -1.86 3.20 -13.49
N HIS A 64 -1.08 2.76 -12.53
CA HIS A 64 -0.32 1.52 -12.67
C HIS A 64 -0.68 0.43 -11.69
N ILE A 65 -1.23 0.77 -10.53
CA ILE A 65 -1.57 -0.21 -9.51
C ILE A 65 -3.01 -0.67 -9.69
N LYS A 66 -3.21 -1.97 -9.66
CA LYS A 66 -4.53 -2.57 -9.78
C LYS A 66 -4.75 -3.57 -8.66
N LYS A 67 -5.96 -4.09 -8.56
CA LYS A 67 -6.27 -5.11 -7.57
C LYS A 67 -5.31 -6.28 -7.74
N GLY A 68 -4.70 -6.68 -6.63
CA GLY A 68 -3.76 -7.80 -6.63
C GLY A 68 -2.32 -7.41 -6.88
N SER A 69 -2.05 -6.17 -7.27
CA SER A 69 -0.68 -5.72 -7.50
C SER A 69 0.17 -5.90 -6.26
N LYS A 70 1.42 -6.29 -6.47
CA LYS A 70 2.38 -6.41 -5.39
C LYS A 70 3.19 -5.12 -5.29
N VAL A 71 3.27 -4.58 -4.09
CA VAL A 71 3.95 -3.30 -3.87
C VAL A 71 4.87 -3.38 -2.66
N GLY A 72 5.95 -2.60 -2.71
CA GLY A 72 6.81 -2.35 -1.57
C GLY A 72 6.63 -0.91 -1.16
N VAL A 73 6.48 -0.67 0.13
CA VAL A 73 6.21 0.67 0.68
C VAL A 73 7.17 0.94 1.82
N GLU A 74 7.72 2.14 1.81
CA GLU A 74 8.46 2.65 2.94
C GLU A 74 7.80 3.96 3.38
N GLY A 75 7.56 4.12 4.66
CA GLY A 75 6.92 5.33 5.16
C GLY A 75 6.97 5.42 6.66
N LYS A 76 6.02 6.17 7.21
CA LYS A 76 5.93 6.36 8.66
C LYS A 76 4.49 6.16 9.11
N LEU A 77 4.33 5.78 10.37
CA LEU A 77 3.01 5.66 10.97
C LEU A 77 2.50 7.04 11.38
N ARG A 78 1.23 7.24 11.15
CA ARG A 78 0.56 8.45 11.62
C ARG A 78 -0.85 8.08 12.06
N THR A 79 -1.25 8.62 13.19
CA THR A 79 -2.62 8.48 13.68
C THR A 79 -3.30 9.82 13.59
N ARG A 80 -4.44 9.86 12.94
CA ARG A 80 -5.28 11.05 12.89
C ARG A 80 -6.55 10.81 13.68
N SER A 81 -7.17 11.87 14.14
CA SER A 81 -8.40 11.76 14.90
C SER A 81 -9.43 12.76 14.39
N TRP A 82 -10.68 12.44 14.58
CA TRP A 82 -11.79 13.32 14.22
C TRP A 82 -12.97 12.97 15.12
N GLN A 83 -13.94 13.86 15.15
CA GLN A 83 -15.15 13.60 15.90
C GLN A 83 -16.24 13.12 14.95
N ASP A 84 -16.88 12.02 15.31
CA ASP A 84 -18.02 11.52 14.57
C ASP A 84 -19.19 12.47 14.79
N LYS A 85 -19.79 12.95 13.71
CA LYS A 85 -20.88 13.91 13.78
C LYS A 85 -22.13 13.36 14.43
N GLU A 86 -22.34 12.07 14.32
CA GLU A 86 -23.54 11.43 14.86
C GLU A 86 -23.42 11.09 16.33
N THR A 87 -22.31 10.51 16.73
CA THR A 87 -22.11 10.02 18.10
C THR A 87 -21.29 10.95 18.96
N ASN A 88 -20.64 11.92 18.35
CA ASN A 88 -19.74 12.87 19.01
C ASN A 88 -18.55 12.20 19.69
N LYS A 89 -18.26 10.96 19.30
CA LYS A 89 -17.10 10.24 19.80
C LYS A 89 -15.87 10.60 19.00
N THR A 90 -14.74 10.61 19.67
CA THR A 90 -13.46 10.79 18.97
C THR A 90 -13.08 9.49 18.31
N MET A 91 -12.85 9.56 17.01
CA MET A 91 -12.44 8.41 16.20
C MET A 91 -10.97 8.55 15.84
N TYR A 92 -10.30 7.43 15.67
CA TYR A 92 -8.88 7.40 15.33
C TYR A 92 -8.65 6.48 14.14
N ALA A 93 -7.69 6.83 13.32
CA ALA A 93 -7.24 5.95 12.25
C ALA A 93 -5.73 6.02 12.18
N THR A 94 -5.09 4.85 12.19
CA THR A 94 -3.65 4.75 12.03
C THR A 94 -3.37 4.35 10.59
N GLU A 95 -2.53 5.13 9.94
CA GLU A 95 -2.19 4.92 8.54
C GLU A 95 -0.70 5.08 8.35
N ILE A 96 -0.24 4.62 7.20
CA ILE A 96 1.16 4.74 6.81
C ILE A 96 1.22 5.82 5.74
N ILE A 97 2.04 6.84 5.98
CA ILE A 97 2.28 7.87 4.98
C ILE A 97 3.51 7.46 4.22
N ALA A 98 3.34 7.13 2.94
CA ALA A 98 4.44 6.62 2.15
C ALA A 98 5.44 7.72 1.80
N SER A 99 6.71 7.45 2.03
CA SER A 99 7.78 8.29 1.51
C SER A 99 8.26 7.75 0.17
N GLU A 100 8.28 6.43 0.03
CA GLU A 100 8.64 5.76 -1.21
C GLU A 100 7.77 4.52 -1.41
N PHE A 101 7.50 4.18 -2.66
CA PHE A 101 6.87 2.91 -2.95
C PHE A 101 7.37 2.39 -4.30
N GLU A 102 7.27 1.09 -4.49
CA GLU A 102 7.64 0.43 -5.73
C GLU A 102 6.57 -0.57 -6.13
N LEU A 103 6.29 -0.63 -7.42
CA LEU A 103 5.42 -1.64 -7.98
C LEU A 103 6.27 -2.87 -8.29
N LEU A 104 5.93 -3.98 -7.65
CA LEU A 104 6.73 -5.19 -7.72
C LEU A 104 6.05 -6.30 -8.53
N ASP A 105 5.05 -5.94 -9.32
CA ASP A 105 4.34 -6.90 -10.14
C ASP A 105 5.27 -7.56 -11.13
N LYS A 106 4.99 -8.83 -11.43
CA LYS A 106 5.68 -9.50 -12.51
C LYS A 106 5.30 -8.83 -13.82
N ARG A 107 6.29 -8.62 -14.66
CA ARG A 107 6.02 -8.09 -15.97
C ARG A 107 5.37 -9.15 -16.83
N ASP A 108 4.40 -8.71 -17.60
CA ASP A 108 3.81 -9.51 -18.63
C ASP A 108 4.86 -9.74 -19.70
N LYS A 109 4.79 -10.87 -20.41
CA LYS A 109 5.70 -11.15 -21.51
C LYS A 109 5.65 -10.07 -22.59
N ASN A 110 4.49 -9.47 -22.74
CA ASN A 110 4.29 -8.42 -23.74
C ASN A 110 4.63 -7.04 -23.21
N ASP A 111 5.08 -6.97 -21.99
CA ASP A 111 5.28 -5.72 -21.29
C ASP A 111 6.76 -5.50 -20.99
N THR A 112 7.60 -5.98 -21.89
CA THR A 112 9.04 -5.82 -21.73
C THR A 112 9.40 -4.36 -21.98
N PRO A 113 10.10 -3.73 -21.03
CA PRO A 113 10.49 -2.35 -21.23
C PRO A 113 11.50 -2.23 -22.36
N PRO A 114 11.52 -1.10 -23.05
CA PRO A 114 12.42 -0.90 -24.17
C PRO A 114 13.88 -1.13 -23.84
N MET A 115 14.31 -0.68 -22.70
CA MET A 115 15.67 -0.94 -22.26
C MET A 115 15.80 -2.27 -21.58
N GLY A 116 14.71 -2.77 -21.20
CA GLY A 116 14.49 -4.10 -20.76
C GLY A 116 15.60 -4.79 -20.02
N ALA A 117 15.67 -6.03 -20.33
CA ALA A 117 16.58 -6.93 -19.69
C ALA A 117 18.04 -6.55 -19.88
N ASP A 118 18.33 -5.79 -20.89
CA ASP A 118 19.71 -5.41 -21.18
C ASP A 118 20.33 -4.61 -20.09
N ASP A 119 19.51 -3.79 -19.46
CA ASP A 119 19.99 -2.87 -18.46
C ASP A 119 19.81 -3.37 -17.07
N LEU A 120 19.23 -4.54 -16.94
CA LEU A 120 19.02 -5.10 -15.64
C LEU A 120 20.30 -5.80 -15.18
N PRO A 121 20.78 -5.42 -14.02
CA PRO A 121 21.86 -6.20 -13.43
C PRO A 121 21.30 -7.57 -13.12
N GLU A 122 21.91 -8.53 -13.56
CA GLU A 122 21.42 -9.90 -13.33
C GLU A 122 21.85 -10.45 -12.04
#